data_020170ea4da5d6a9033835ed9c13efd5
#
_entry.id   020170ea4da5d6a9033835ed9c13efd5
#
_cell.length_a   1.000
_cell.length_b   1.000
_cell.length_c   1.000
_cell.angle_alpha   90.00
_cell.angle_beta   90.00
_cell.angle_gamma   90.00
#
_symmetry.space_group_name_H-M   'P 1'
#
loop_
_entity.id
_entity.type
_entity.pdbx_description
1 polymer ?
#
loop_
_entity_poly.entity_id
_entity_poly.type
_entity_poly.pdbx_seq_one_letter_code
_entity_poly.pdbx_strand_id
1 'polypeptide(L)'
;QSNWSIKDLHKTIMFSNTYKQASTLIPASDEKDSSCNLYWRFVPKRLEGEVLRDSLLQVSDQLDKTMGGSLLQVKNRAFFFDHTSKDMTKYDSNRRSLYLPVVRNNLFVVFSLFDSTDAAVPNGDRANTTIAPQALFFLNSKLVLDTAELLAQKAIQKTPAPEAQVLYLYENILGRTPTLDEANRAKDFLLQALKLSENNPVKAMAALAQILVSSNEFVTLR
;
A
#
# COMPACT_ATOMS: atom_id res chain seq x y z
N GLN A 1 -32.02 -15.03 -11.56
CA GLN A 1 -31.56 -16.16 -10.73
C GLN A 1 -30.13 -16.49 -11.19
N SER A 2 -29.13 -16.11 -10.41
CA SER A 2 -27.69 -16.24 -10.78
C SER A 2 -27.09 -17.60 -10.41
N ASN A 3 -27.91 -18.58 -10.03
CA ASN A 3 -27.46 -19.90 -9.61
C ASN A 3 -26.26 -19.90 -8.63
N TRP A 4 -26.27 -18.98 -7.64
CA TRP A 4 -25.22 -18.77 -6.65
C TRP A 4 -23.84 -18.42 -7.25
N SER A 5 -23.79 -17.86 -8.45
CA SER A 5 -22.56 -17.43 -9.08
C SER A 5 -21.97 -16.23 -8.35
N ILE A 6 -20.84 -16.41 -7.67
CA ILE A 6 -20.09 -15.32 -7.01
C ILE A 6 -19.63 -14.29 -8.04
N LYS A 7 -19.28 -14.71 -9.26
CA LYS A 7 -18.87 -13.82 -10.34
C LYS A 7 -19.99 -12.86 -10.77
N ASP A 8 -21.24 -13.33 -10.84
CA ASP A 8 -22.37 -12.49 -11.19
C ASP A 8 -22.75 -11.54 -10.05
N LEU A 9 -22.59 -11.98 -8.79
CA LEU A 9 -22.73 -11.11 -7.63
C LEU A 9 -21.71 -9.96 -7.68
N HIS A 10 -20.43 -10.28 -7.92
CA HIS A 10 -19.38 -9.26 -8.07
C HIS A 10 -19.71 -8.28 -9.20
N LYS A 11 -20.15 -8.77 -10.37
CA LYS A 11 -20.55 -7.88 -11.46
C LYS A 11 -21.70 -6.95 -11.05
N THR A 12 -22.72 -7.48 -10.40
CA THR A 12 -23.88 -6.70 -9.95
C THR A 12 -23.45 -5.57 -9.00
N ILE A 13 -22.55 -5.86 -8.05
CA ILE A 13 -22.01 -4.86 -7.12
C ILE A 13 -21.18 -3.82 -7.88
N MET A 14 -20.20 -4.25 -8.66
CA MET A 14 -19.23 -3.36 -9.31
C MET A 14 -19.88 -2.47 -10.37
N PHE A 15 -20.94 -2.91 -11.02
CA PHE A 15 -21.67 -2.11 -12.01
C PHE A 15 -22.78 -1.25 -11.42
N SER A 16 -23.04 -1.34 -10.11
CA SER A 16 -24.03 -0.49 -9.45
C SER A 16 -23.55 0.99 -9.44
N ASN A 17 -24.51 1.90 -9.49
CA ASN A 17 -24.19 3.33 -9.39
C ASN A 17 -23.59 3.69 -8.03
N THR A 18 -24.00 3.03 -6.96
CA THR A 18 -23.46 3.21 -5.62
C THR A 18 -21.97 2.86 -5.55
N TYR A 19 -21.58 1.73 -6.13
CA TYR A 19 -20.17 1.31 -6.14
C TYR A 19 -19.28 2.26 -6.98
N LYS A 20 -19.84 2.86 -8.03
CA LYS A 20 -19.15 3.77 -8.95
C LYS A 20 -19.12 5.23 -8.45
N GLN A 21 -19.62 5.53 -7.27
CA GLN A 21 -19.58 6.89 -6.74
C GLN A 21 -18.15 7.39 -6.59
N ALA A 22 -17.90 8.62 -7.03
CA ALA A 22 -16.63 9.29 -6.81
C ALA A 22 -16.45 9.65 -5.33
N SER A 23 -15.22 9.89 -4.93
CA SER A 23 -14.89 10.35 -3.57
C SER A 23 -15.00 11.87 -3.39
N THR A 24 -15.33 12.61 -4.44
CA THR A 24 -15.41 14.09 -4.41
C THR A 24 -16.43 14.58 -3.39
N LEU A 25 -16.00 15.51 -2.55
CA LEU A 25 -16.89 16.16 -1.60
C LEU A 25 -17.79 17.16 -2.34
N ILE A 26 -19.10 17.04 -2.14
CA ILE A 26 -20.10 17.98 -2.63
C ILE A 26 -20.67 18.70 -1.42
N PRO A 27 -20.37 20.02 -1.18
CA PRO A 27 -20.74 20.71 0.04
C PRO A 27 -22.23 20.64 0.37
N ALA A 28 -23.11 20.82 -0.60
CA ALA A 28 -24.56 20.75 -0.40
C ALA A 28 -25.08 19.36 0.00
N SER A 29 -24.36 18.27 -0.36
CA SER A 29 -24.69 16.92 0.08
C SER A 29 -24.10 16.62 1.44
N ASP A 30 -22.91 17.12 1.72
CA ASP A 30 -22.21 16.98 3.01
C ASP A 30 -22.98 17.69 4.13
N GLU A 31 -23.56 18.85 3.84
CA GLU A 31 -24.42 19.59 4.80
C GLU A 31 -25.65 18.76 5.21
N LYS A 32 -26.21 17.95 4.30
CA LYS A 32 -27.39 17.12 4.55
C LYS A 32 -27.08 15.76 5.17
N ASP A 33 -25.94 15.17 4.81
CA ASP A 33 -25.53 13.83 5.23
C ASP A 33 -24.01 13.73 5.29
N SER A 34 -23.39 14.39 6.27
CA SER A 34 -21.95 14.39 6.49
C SER A 34 -21.38 12.99 6.79
N SER A 35 -22.19 12.13 7.39
CA SER A 35 -21.83 10.73 7.70
C SER A 35 -21.91 9.79 6.49
N CYS A 36 -22.38 10.29 5.34
CA CYS A 36 -22.53 9.53 4.10
C CYS A 36 -23.40 8.27 4.23
N ASN A 37 -24.43 8.30 5.09
CA ASN A 37 -25.37 7.19 5.31
C ASN A 37 -26.21 6.88 4.07
N LEU A 38 -26.42 7.88 3.21
CA LEU A 38 -27.16 7.75 1.95
C LEU A 38 -26.28 7.39 0.75
N TYR A 39 -24.99 7.06 0.98
CA TYR A 39 -24.03 6.63 -0.04
C TYR A 39 -23.91 7.60 -1.24
N TRP A 40 -23.95 8.93 -0.99
CA TRP A 40 -23.87 9.93 -2.05
C TRP A 40 -22.44 10.13 -2.62
N ARG A 41 -21.42 9.60 -1.92
CA ARG A 41 -20.03 9.50 -2.39
C ARG A 41 -19.34 8.27 -1.83
N PHE A 42 -18.19 7.92 -2.38
CA PHE A 42 -17.27 6.99 -1.73
C PHE A 42 -16.48 7.73 -0.64
N VAL A 43 -16.53 7.24 0.59
CA VAL A 43 -15.73 7.81 1.68
C VAL A 43 -14.32 7.25 1.59
N PRO A 44 -13.29 8.12 1.39
CA PRO A 44 -11.91 7.64 1.32
C PRO A 44 -11.52 6.87 2.58
N LYS A 45 -10.85 5.73 2.38
CA LYS A 45 -10.39 4.87 3.47
C LYS A 45 -8.90 4.60 3.33
N ARG A 46 -8.16 4.68 4.44
CA ARG A 46 -6.77 4.24 4.43
C ARG A 46 -6.69 2.74 4.09
N LEU A 47 -5.69 2.36 3.32
CA LEU A 47 -5.41 0.97 3.02
C LEU A 47 -5.06 0.19 4.30
N GLU A 48 -5.52 -1.05 4.38
CA GLU A 48 -5.13 -1.99 5.41
C GLU A 48 -3.66 -2.39 5.26
N GLY A 49 -3.00 -2.79 6.33
CA GLY A 49 -1.58 -3.11 6.35
C GLY A 49 -1.17 -4.17 5.32
N GLU A 50 -2.02 -5.16 5.10
CA GLU A 50 -1.82 -6.22 4.10
C GLU A 50 -1.85 -5.67 2.68
N VAL A 51 -2.83 -4.81 2.38
CA VAL A 51 -2.98 -4.19 1.07
C VAL A 51 -1.85 -3.20 0.82
N LEU A 52 -1.50 -2.40 1.83
CA LEU A 52 -0.40 -1.43 1.75
C LEU A 52 0.94 -2.11 1.43
N ARG A 53 1.25 -3.20 2.15
CA ARG A 53 2.47 -3.99 1.89
C ARG A 53 2.46 -4.58 0.47
N ASP A 54 1.35 -5.19 0.07
CA ASP A 54 1.24 -5.78 -1.26
C ASP A 54 1.32 -4.72 -2.36
N SER A 55 0.79 -3.51 -2.12
CA SER A 55 0.92 -2.37 -3.04
C SER A 55 2.38 -1.92 -3.20
N LEU A 56 3.14 -1.79 -2.10
CA LEU A 56 4.57 -1.46 -2.15
C LEU A 56 5.37 -2.50 -2.95
N LEU A 57 5.11 -3.78 -2.72
CA LEU A 57 5.74 -4.87 -3.47
C LEU A 57 5.30 -4.90 -4.94
N GLN A 58 4.02 -4.58 -5.22
CA GLN A 58 3.48 -4.59 -6.58
C GLN A 58 4.08 -3.48 -7.44
N VAL A 59 4.15 -2.23 -6.94
CA VAL A 59 4.71 -1.10 -7.72
C VAL A 59 6.21 -1.25 -7.97
N SER A 60 6.92 -1.99 -7.11
CA SER A 60 8.33 -2.34 -7.29
C SER A 60 8.55 -3.64 -8.08
N ASP A 61 7.48 -4.33 -8.54
CA ASP A 61 7.50 -5.67 -9.19
C ASP A 61 8.17 -6.76 -8.34
N GLN A 62 8.13 -6.59 -7.02
CA GLN A 62 8.67 -7.58 -6.09
C GLN A 62 7.59 -8.55 -5.58
N LEU A 63 6.31 -8.31 -5.88
CA LEU A 63 5.22 -9.14 -5.39
C LEU A 63 5.23 -10.53 -6.04
N ASP A 64 5.48 -11.55 -5.23
CA ASP A 64 5.33 -12.95 -5.64
C ASP A 64 3.85 -13.35 -5.61
N LYS A 65 3.30 -13.62 -6.80
CA LYS A 65 1.88 -13.99 -7.01
C LYS A 65 1.63 -15.50 -6.93
N THR A 66 2.61 -16.31 -6.55
CA THR A 66 2.47 -17.76 -6.41
C THR A 66 1.32 -18.09 -5.46
N MET A 67 0.43 -18.98 -5.88
CA MET A 67 -0.75 -19.40 -5.13
C MET A 67 -0.53 -20.69 -4.37
N GLY A 68 -1.21 -20.84 -3.24
CA GLY A 68 -1.20 -22.05 -2.43
C GLY A 68 0.09 -22.26 -1.63
N GLY A 69 0.15 -23.33 -0.86
CA GLY A 69 1.26 -23.67 0.02
C GLY A 69 1.32 -22.80 1.29
N SER A 70 1.97 -23.32 2.32
CA SER A 70 2.23 -22.65 3.59
C SER A 70 3.64 -22.06 3.61
N LEU A 71 3.80 -20.91 4.22
CA LEU A 71 5.11 -20.32 4.57
C LEU A 71 5.64 -20.84 5.91
N LEU A 72 4.83 -21.54 6.68
CA LEU A 72 5.26 -22.21 7.91
C LEU A 72 6.02 -23.49 7.55
N GLN A 73 7.22 -23.63 8.09
CA GLN A 73 8.10 -24.82 7.87
C GLN A 73 7.77 -25.96 8.86
N VAL A 74 6.50 -26.15 9.17
CA VAL A 74 6.03 -27.18 10.12
C VAL A 74 4.98 -28.04 9.46
N LYS A 75 4.90 -29.32 9.90
CA LYS A 75 3.85 -30.23 9.43
C LYS A 75 2.49 -29.75 9.93
N ASN A 76 1.45 -30.02 9.13
CA ASN A 76 0.07 -29.75 9.52
C ASN A 76 -0.22 -30.35 10.90
N ARG A 77 -0.81 -29.56 11.82
CA ARG A 77 -1.09 -29.93 13.23
C ARG A 77 0.15 -30.21 14.09
N ALA A 78 1.37 -29.90 13.64
CA ALA A 78 2.53 -29.93 14.50
C ALA A 78 2.47 -28.77 15.51
N PHE A 79 2.96 -29.01 16.70
CA PHE A 79 3.18 -27.96 17.68
C PHE A 79 4.27 -27.03 17.15
N PHE A 80 3.96 -25.75 17.03
CA PHE A 80 4.87 -24.81 16.39
C PHE A 80 5.89 -24.24 17.38
N PHE A 81 5.49 -24.04 18.60
CA PHE A 81 6.35 -23.53 19.68
C PHE A 81 5.75 -23.87 21.06
N ASP A 82 6.60 -23.90 22.04
CA ASP A 82 6.22 -23.87 23.45
C ASP A 82 5.68 -22.47 23.79
N HIS A 83 4.58 -22.38 24.54
CA HIS A 83 3.99 -21.10 24.96
C HIS A 83 4.90 -20.24 25.84
N THR A 84 6.02 -20.77 26.28
CA THR A 84 7.09 -20.05 26.99
C THR A 84 8.21 -19.58 26.08
N SER A 85 8.27 -20.05 24.84
CA SER A 85 9.33 -19.74 23.87
C SER A 85 8.95 -18.55 22.99
N LYS A 86 9.95 -17.69 22.71
CA LYS A 86 9.81 -16.61 21.76
C LYS A 86 9.76 -17.18 20.34
N ASP A 87 8.71 -16.91 19.61
CA ASP A 87 8.61 -17.29 18.20
C ASP A 87 9.64 -16.56 17.36
N MET A 88 10.33 -17.30 16.50
CA MET A 88 11.39 -16.80 15.61
C MET A 88 10.99 -16.78 14.14
N THR A 89 9.68 -16.85 13.84
CA THR A 89 9.15 -16.76 12.48
C THR A 89 9.66 -15.49 11.82
N LYS A 90 10.26 -15.64 10.63
CA LYS A 90 10.70 -14.54 9.79
C LYS A 90 9.63 -14.24 8.73
N TYR A 91 9.43 -12.96 8.46
CA TYR A 91 8.47 -12.48 7.47
C TYR A 91 9.17 -12.00 6.18
N ASP A 92 10.23 -12.69 5.76
CA ASP A 92 11.12 -12.29 4.66
C ASP A 92 10.55 -12.65 3.26
N SER A 93 9.33 -13.16 3.19
CA SER A 93 8.71 -13.56 1.93
C SER A 93 8.07 -12.39 1.21
N ASN A 94 8.26 -12.28 -0.11
CA ASN A 94 7.58 -11.31 -0.97
C ASN A 94 6.22 -11.80 -1.49
N ARG A 95 5.74 -12.95 -1.03
CA ARG A 95 4.40 -13.43 -1.38
C ARG A 95 3.32 -12.48 -0.88
N ARG A 96 2.14 -12.54 -1.52
CA ARG A 96 0.98 -11.75 -1.08
C ARG A 96 0.76 -11.91 0.42
N SER A 97 0.42 -10.85 1.09
CA SER A 97 0.20 -10.79 2.53
C SER A 97 -0.82 -11.81 3.05
N LEU A 98 -1.76 -12.22 2.19
CA LEU A 98 -2.71 -13.31 2.46
C LEU A 98 -2.02 -14.64 2.84
N TYR A 99 -0.80 -14.89 2.38
CA TYR A 99 -0.04 -16.12 2.65
C TYR A 99 0.92 -15.99 3.83
N LEU A 100 1.08 -14.79 4.41
CA LEU A 100 1.93 -14.62 5.58
C LEU A 100 1.26 -15.26 6.80
N PRO A 101 2.02 -15.98 7.63
CA PRO A 101 1.49 -16.58 8.85
C PRO A 101 1.08 -15.52 9.85
N VAL A 102 0.02 -15.76 10.60
CA VAL A 102 -0.38 -14.95 11.75
C VAL A 102 0.03 -15.69 13.02
N VAL A 103 1.11 -15.25 13.63
CA VAL A 103 1.66 -15.83 14.85
C VAL A 103 1.40 -14.88 16.01
N ARG A 104 0.64 -15.31 17.03
CA ARG A 104 0.12 -14.44 18.11
C ARG A 104 1.20 -13.68 18.88
N ASN A 105 2.31 -14.32 19.18
CA ASN A 105 3.43 -13.76 19.96
C ASN A 105 4.56 -13.20 19.10
N ASN A 106 4.39 -13.17 17.76
CA ASN A 106 5.32 -12.59 16.83
C ASN A 106 4.58 -12.05 15.60
N LEU A 107 3.71 -11.06 15.82
CA LEU A 107 2.98 -10.43 14.72
C LEU A 107 3.93 -9.67 13.80
N PHE A 108 3.64 -9.71 12.51
CA PHE A 108 4.39 -8.92 11.55
C PHE A 108 4.21 -7.42 11.83
N VAL A 109 5.32 -6.71 12.06
CA VAL A 109 5.34 -5.32 12.52
C VAL A 109 4.50 -4.40 11.62
N VAL A 110 4.54 -4.58 10.29
CA VAL A 110 3.74 -3.77 9.36
C VAL A 110 2.25 -3.93 9.63
N PHE A 111 1.80 -5.16 9.87
CA PHE A 111 0.38 -5.39 10.14
C PHE A 111 -0.06 -4.78 11.46
N SER A 112 0.71 -4.98 12.52
CA SER A 112 0.43 -4.37 13.82
C SER A 112 0.41 -2.84 13.76
N LEU A 113 1.30 -2.24 12.96
CA LEU A 113 1.40 -0.80 12.80
C LEU A 113 0.19 -0.20 12.05
N PHE A 114 -0.41 -0.97 11.14
CA PHE A 114 -1.55 -0.54 10.33
C PHE A 114 -2.86 -1.23 10.71
N ASP A 115 -3.08 -1.37 12.01
CA ASP A 115 -4.34 -1.79 12.64
C ASP A 115 -4.83 -3.18 12.19
N SER A 116 -3.93 -4.15 12.01
CA SER A 116 -4.36 -5.53 11.81
C SER A 116 -5.12 -6.06 13.03
N THR A 117 -6.04 -6.95 12.78
CA THR A 117 -6.84 -7.58 13.85
C THR A 117 -5.95 -8.36 14.81
N ASP A 118 -6.22 -8.24 16.11
CA ASP A 118 -5.64 -9.11 17.12
C ASP A 118 -6.09 -10.57 16.86
N ALA A 119 -5.12 -11.45 16.68
CA ALA A 119 -5.39 -12.87 16.45
C ALA A 119 -5.89 -13.62 17.72
N ALA A 120 -5.90 -12.96 18.87
CA ALA A 120 -6.31 -13.57 20.15
C ALA A 120 -7.80 -13.40 20.46
N VAL A 121 -8.46 -12.40 19.86
CA VAL A 121 -9.87 -12.07 20.14
C VAL A 121 -10.70 -11.96 18.87
N PRO A 122 -11.98 -12.38 18.91
CA PRO A 122 -12.91 -12.09 17.81
C PRO A 122 -13.08 -10.57 17.67
N ASN A 123 -12.95 -10.06 16.46
CA ASN A 123 -13.12 -8.66 16.15
C ASN A 123 -14.06 -8.50 14.96
N GLY A 124 -15.09 -7.67 15.11
CA GLY A 124 -16.09 -7.42 14.08
C GLY A 124 -15.74 -6.28 13.14
N ASP A 125 -14.86 -5.36 13.56
CA ASP A 125 -14.44 -4.22 12.75
C ASP A 125 -12.97 -3.89 13.05
N ARG A 126 -12.24 -3.45 12.02
CA ARG A 126 -10.85 -3.01 12.18
C ARG A 126 -10.79 -1.56 12.61
N ALA A 127 -9.94 -1.27 13.57
CA ALA A 127 -9.56 0.11 13.86
C ALA A 127 -8.97 0.77 12.60
N ASN A 128 -9.08 2.09 12.52
CA ASN A 128 -8.42 2.89 11.49
C ASN A 128 -7.80 4.10 12.17
N THR A 129 -6.59 3.91 12.70
CA THR A 129 -5.87 4.93 13.45
C THR A 129 -4.89 5.67 12.54
N THR A 130 -4.59 6.92 12.88
CA THR A 130 -3.50 7.69 12.29
C THR A 130 -2.53 8.07 13.40
N ILE A 131 -1.38 7.44 13.42
CA ILE A 131 -0.37 7.58 14.47
C ILE A 131 1.01 7.91 13.88
N ALA A 132 1.82 8.65 14.63
CA ALA A 132 3.16 9.05 14.19
C ALA A 132 4.07 7.88 13.76
N PRO A 133 4.06 6.69 14.39
CA PRO A 133 4.85 5.56 13.93
C PRO A 133 4.55 5.11 12.49
N GLN A 134 3.34 5.33 11.97
CA GLN A 134 3.00 5.03 10.56
C GLN A 134 3.77 5.94 9.60
N ALA A 135 3.88 7.23 9.92
CA ALA A 135 4.70 8.16 9.14
C ALA A 135 6.20 7.80 9.21
N LEU A 136 6.69 7.42 10.39
CA LEU A 136 8.06 6.96 10.57
C LEU A 136 8.36 5.67 9.80
N PHE A 137 7.38 4.80 9.63
CA PHE A 137 7.51 3.62 8.77
C PHE A 137 7.84 4.01 7.33
N PHE A 138 7.12 4.98 6.75
CA PHE A 138 7.39 5.44 5.38
C PHE A 138 8.75 6.13 5.23
N LEU A 139 9.24 6.75 6.29
CA LEU A 139 10.55 7.42 6.27
C LEU A 139 11.73 6.45 6.44
N ASN A 140 11.57 5.38 7.23
CA ASN A 140 12.72 4.61 7.72
C ASN A 140 12.64 3.10 7.44
N SER A 141 11.49 2.58 7.02
CA SER A 141 11.35 1.14 6.80
C SER A 141 12.17 0.67 5.61
N LYS A 142 12.92 -0.41 5.81
CA LYS A 142 13.66 -1.06 4.74
C LYS A 142 12.76 -1.41 3.54
N LEU A 143 11.53 -1.88 3.79
CA LEU A 143 10.58 -2.19 2.73
C LEU A 143 10.29 -0.98 1.85
N VAL A 144 10.10 0.20 2.43
CA VAL A 144 9.80 1.43 1.68
C VAL A 144 11.04 1.93 0.95
N LEU A 145 12.20 1.91 1.61
CA LEU A 145 13.47 2.34 1.01
C LEU A 145 13.87 1.46 -0.18
N ASP A 146 13.82 0.13 -0.03
CA ASP A 146 14.10 -0.80 -1.11
C ASP A 146 13.11 -0.63 -2.28
N THR A 147 11.81 -0.44 -1.98
CA THR A 147 10.77 -0.14 -2.99
C THR A 147 11.10 1.12 -3.77
N ALA A 148 11.47 2.20 -3.07
CA ALA A 148 11.80 3.48 -3.69
C ALA A 148 13.05 3.39 -4.56
N GLU A 149 14.07 2.66 -4.12
CA GLU A 149 15.29 2.46 -4.89
C GLU A 149 15.03 1.66 -6.17
N LEU A 150 14.26 0.57 -6.09
CA LEU A 150 13.89 -0.24 -7.25
C LEU A 150 13.05 0.57 -8.26
N LEU A 151 12.12 1.38 -7.79
CA LEU A 151 11.33 2.28 -8.64
C LEU A 151 12.22 3.30 -9.37
N ALA A 152 13.19 3.89 -8.66
CA ALA A 152 14.15 4.82 -9.23
C ALA A 152 15.02 4.17 -10.32
N GLN A 153 15.57 3.00 -10.04
CA GLN A 153 16.35 2.23 -10.99
C GLN A 153 15.56 1.92 -12.28
N LYS A 154 14.31 1.49 -12.13
CA LYS A 154 13.42 1.23 -13.27
C LYS A 154 13.09 2.48 -14.07
N ALA A 155 12.78 3.59 -13.40
CA ALA A 155 12.51 4.86 -14.08
C ALA A 155 13.69 5.31 -14.94
N ILE A 156 14.91 5.22 -14.39
CA ILE A 156 16.15 5.59 -15.07
C ILE A 156 16.46 4.64 -16.24
N GLN A 157 16.25 3.33 -16.05
CA GLN A 157 16.46 2.33 -17.09
C GLN A 157 15.47 2.49 -18.26
N LYS A 158 14.23 2.91 -17.95
CA LYS A 158 13.18 3.02 -18.97
C LYS A 158 13.38 4.21 -19.91
N THR A 159 13.93 5.31 -19.43
CA THR A 159 14.13 6.53 -20.20
C THR A 159 15.27 7.38 -19.64
N PRO A 160 16.08 8.02 -20.51
CA PRO A 160 17.12 8.95 -20.05
C PRO A 160 16.55 10.35 -19.70
N ALA A 161 15.34 10.70 -20.14
CA ALA A 161 14.74 12.01 -19.94
C ALA A 161 14.14 12.14 -18.53
N PRO A 162 14.60 13.09 -17.68
CA PRO A 162 14.10 13.25 -16.30
C PRO A 162 12.59 13.47 -16.21
N GLU A 163 12.00 14.22 -17.13
CA GLU A 163 10.56 14.46 -17.17
C GLU A 163 9.77 13.17 -17.42
N ALA A 164 10.26 12.31 -18.30
CA ALA A 164 9.64 11.01 -18.54
C ALA A 164 9.85 10.03 -17.39
N GLN A 165 10.94 10.15 -16.62
CA GLN A 165 11.15 9.39 -15.37
C GLN A 165 10.14 9.80 -14.29
N VAL A 166 9.88 11.10 -14.13
CA VAL A 166 8.85 11.62 -13.22
C VAL A 166 7.47 11.11 -13.63
N LEU A 167 7.13 11.22 -14.93
CA LEU A 167 5.87 10.69 -15.47
C LEU A 167 5.71 9.20 -15.13
N TYR A 168 6.73 8.40 -15.38
CA TYR A 168 6.74 6.97 -15.06
C TYR A 168 6.46 6.69 -13.58
N LEU A 169 7.08 7.44 -12.67
CA LEU A 169 6.82 7.26 -11.23
C LEU A 169 5.37 7.58 -10.87
N TYR A 170 4.81 8.68 -11.36
CA TYR A 170 3.42 9.04 -11.09
C TYR A 170 2.44 7.99 -11.64
N GLU A 171 2.62 7.55 -12.88
CA GLU A 171 1.77 6.54 -13.51
C GLU A 171 1.85 5.18 -12.78
N ASN A 172 3.06 4.77 -12.38
CA ASN A 172 3.25 3.47 -11.74
C ASN A 172 2.82 3.45 -10.27
N ILE A 173 3.03 4.55 -9.54
CA ILE A 173 2.73 4.63 -8.11
C ILE A 173 1.29 5.08 -7.87
N LEU A 174 0.84 6.15 -8.56
CA LEU A 174 -0.44 6.80 -8.32
C LEU A 174 -1.50 6.50 -9.39
N GLY A 175 -1.12 5.81 -10.48
CA GLY A 175 -2.03 5.43 -11.56
C GLY A 175 -2.52 6.60 -12.42
N ARG A 176 -1.86 7.75 -12.36
CA ARG A 176 -2.20 8.97 -13.14
C ARG A 176 -0.98 9.75 -13.56
N THR A 177 -1.16 10.63 -14.53
CA THR A 177 -0.13 11.60 -14.89
C THR A 177 -0.01 12.72 -13.84
N PRO A 178 1.18 13.31 -13.64
CA PRO A 178 1.33 14.49 -12.79
C PRO A 178 0.65 15.70 -13.42
N THR A 179 0.11 16.58 -12.59
CA THR A 179 -0.28 17.93 -13.04
C THR A 179 0.97 18.75 -13.40
N LEU A 180 0.79 19.85 -14.12
CA LEU A 180 1.92 20.73 -14.47
C LEU A 180 2.66 21.26 -13.23
N ASP A 181 1.93 21.58 -12.18
CA ASP A 181 2.49 22.06 -10.91
C ASP A 181 3.27 20.94 -10.16
N GLU A 182 2.74 19.72 -10.14
CA GLU A 182 3.43 18.55 -9.59
C GLU A 182 4.71 18.22 -10.37
N ALA A 183 4.67 18.28 -11.71
CA ALA A 183 5.82 18.04 -12.55
C ALA A 183 6.93 19.09 -12.30
N ASN A 184 6.56 20.37 -12.18
CA ASN A 184 7.51 21.45 -11.88
C ASN A 184 8.12 21.26 -10.48
N ARG A 185 7.32 20.98 -9.46
CA ARG A 185 7.82 20.71 -8.10
C ARG A 185 8.73 19.48 -8.05
N ALA A 186 8.40 18.42 -8.78
CA ALA A 186 9.23 17.22 -8.85
C ALA A 186 10.59 17.54 -9.51
N LYS A 187 10.61 18.36 -10.57
CA LYS A 187 11.83 18.81 -11.22
C LYS A 187 12.73 19.62 -10.26
N ASP A 188 12.16 20.60 -9.59
CA ASP A 188 12.89 21.43 -8.63
C ASP A 188 13.45 20.59 -7.46
N PHE A 189 12.63 19.66 -6.95
CA PHE A 189 13.05 18.71 -5.93
C PHE A 189 14.23 17.84 -6.40
N LEU A 190 14.16 17.27 -7.60
CA LEU A 190 15.23 16.43 -8.15
C LEU A 190 16.55 17.20 -8.31
N LEU A 191 16.50 18.47 -8.72
CA LEU A 191 17.69 19.33 -8.81
C LEU A 191 18.36 19.54 -7.44
N GLN A 192 17.57 19.70 -6.37
CA GLN A 192 18.07 19.82 -5.00
C GLN A 192 18.57 18.48 -4.47
N ALA A 193 17.80 17.40 -4.68
CA ALA A 193 18.16 16.06 -4.23
C ALA A 193 19.45 15.55 -4.89
N LEU A 194 19.69 15.88 -6.16
CA LEU A 194 20.94 15.56 -6.86
C LEU A 194 22.15 16.20 -6.17
N LYS A 195 22.05 17.48 -5.78
CA LYS A 195 23.14 18.17 -5.05
C LYS A 195 23.42 17.52 -3.71
N LEU A 196 22.39 17.12 -2.97
CA LEU A 196 22.52 16.50 -1.66
C LEU A 196 23.00 15.04 -1.72
N SER A 197 22.77 14.35 -2.84
CA SER A 197 23.16 12.96 -3.04
C SER A 197 24.49 12.77 -3.77
N GLU A 198 25.36 13.78 -3.75
CA GLU A 198 26.67 13.73 -4.43
C GLU A 198 26.53 13.43 -5.94
N ASN A 199 25.52 14.02 -6.58
CA ASN A 199 25.17 13.81 -7.98
C ASN A 199 24.79 12.35 -8.32
N ASN A 200 24.26 11.59 -7.37
CA ASN A 200 23.76 10.26 -7.62
C ASN A 200 22.30 10.30 -8.07
N PRO A 201 21.99 10.03 -9.36
CA PRO A 201 20.65 10.16 -9.89
C PRO A 201 19.67 9.10 -9.33
N VAL A 202 20.17 7.91 -8.97
CA VAL A 202 19.35 6.86 -8.38
C VAL A 202 18.86 7.28 -6.99
N LYS A 203 19.75 7.85 -6.15
CA LYS A 203 19.38 8.34 -4.83
C LYS A 203 18.39 9.50 -4.91
N ALA A 204 18.60 10.45 -5.83
CA ALA A 204 17.69 11.57 -6.00
C ALA A 204 16.29 11.11 -6.47
N MET A 205 16.23 10.19 -7.44
CA MET A 205 14.97 9.63 -7.94
C MET A 205 14.28 8.74 -6.89
N ALA A 206 15.05 7.99 -6.09
CA ALA A 206 14.51 7.19 -4.98
C ALA A 206 13.86 8.07 -3.91
N ALA A 207 14.44 9.22 -3.59
CA ALA A 207 13.83 10.17 -2.68
C ALA A 207 12.47 10.68 -3.21
N LEU A 208 12.33 10.96 -4.50
CA LEU A 208 11.05 11.33 -5.10
C LEU A 208 10.06 10.15 -5.05
N ALA A 209 10.49 8.95 -5.39
CA ALA A 209 9.65 7.75 -5.30
C ALA A 209 9.16 7.51 -3.86
N GLN A 210 10.03 7.70 -2.86
CA GLN A 210 9.67 7.60 -1.44
C GLN A 210 8.61 8.62 -1.05
N ILE A 211 8.69 9.87 -1.50
CA ILE A 211 7.65 10.89 -1.28
C ILE A 211 6.31 10.43 -1.85
N LEU A 212 6.29 9.90 -3.08
CA LEU A 212 5.07 9.47 -3.74
C LEU A 212 4.42 8.28 -3.03
N VAL A 213 5.17 7.24 -2.65
CA VAL A 213 4.62 6.09 -1.90
C VAL A 213 4.23 6.43 -0.45
N SER A 214 4.73 7.54 0.07
CA SER A 214 4.38 8.07 1.41
C SER A 214 3.18 9.02 1.38
N SER A 215 2.70 9.37 0.19
CA SER A 215 1.61 10.33 0.02
C SER A 215 0.26 9.74 0.48
N ASN A 216 -0.63 10.63 0.95
CA ASN A 216 -2.01 10.22 1.26
C ASN A 216 -2.73 9.62 0.05
N GLU A 217 -2.32 9.98 -1.16
CA GLU A 217 -2.90 9.45 -2.39
C GLU A 217 -2.57 7.97 -2.59
N PHE A 218 -1.35 7.54 -2.26
CA PHE A 218 -0.94 6.14 -2.34
C PHE A 218 -1.55 5.30 -1.22
N VAL A 219 -1.63 5.84 0.00
CA VAL A 219 -2.08 5.07 1.18
C VAL A 219 -3.58 5.05 1.39
N THR A 220 -4.35 5.74 0.53
CA THR A 220 -5.80 5.87 0.69
C THR A 220 -6.52 5.40 -0.57
N LEU A 221 -7.50 4.51 -0.39
CA LEU A 221 -8.44 4.15 -1.43
C LEU A 221 -9.44 5.30 -1.62
N ARG A 222 -9.59 5.77 -2.87
CA ARG A 222 -10.43 6.90 -3.27
C ARG A 222 -11.41 6.51 -4.34
#